data_897d43e5fca8c57e4f4493531d4fd4fb
#
_entry.id   897d43e5fca8c57e4f4493531d4fd4fb
#
_cell.length_a   1.000
_cell.length_b   1.000
_cell.length_c   1.000
_cell.angle_alpha   90.00
_cell.angle_beta   90.00
_cell.angle_gamma   90.00
#
_symmetry.space_group_name_H-M   'P 1'
#
loop_
_entity.id
_entity.type
_entity.pdbx_description
1 polymer ?
#
loop_
_entity_poly.entity_id
_entity_poly.type
_entity_poly.pdbx_seq_one_letter_code
_entity_poly.pdbx_strand_id
1 'polypeptide(L)'
;MKKFIILFLMAIGFGSLAIAQQKAPTPSEIAKKNVEDLDKKLKLNDTQKSIIYSLTFNQAKEQSDLVKRQQAGNTKEDDIDKYYKMQNETSKSIRNVLKGEQQAKYDRIIEDRLSGKANKKKKKEEEVEGDISGLLIKTEKVN
;
A
#
# COMPACT_ATOMS: atom_id res chain seq x y z
N MET A 1 -30.84 -7.93 -6.24
CA MET A 1 -29.63 -7.99 -7.07
C MET A 1 -28.36 -8.37 -6.27
N LYS A 2 -28.52 -9.19 -5.21
CA LYS A 2 -27.38 -9.63 -4.36
C LYS A 2 -26.84 -11.03 -4.71
N LYS A 3 -27.28 -11.62 -5.82
CA LYS A 3 -26.98 -13.03 -6.17
C LYS A 3 -25.94 -13.23 -7.26
N PHE A 4 -25.40 -12.18 -7.88
CA PHE A 4 -24.44 -12.29 -8.98
C PHE A 4 -22.97 -12.13 -8.59
N ILE A 5 -22.67 -11.75 -7.33
CA ILE A 5 -21.30 -11.56 -6.86
C ILE A 5 -20.64 -12.90 -6.47
N ILE A 6 -21.41 -13.94 -6.23
CA ILE A 6 -20.89 -15.25 -5.78
C ILE A 6 -20.40 -16.13 -6.95
N LEU A 7 -20.79 -15.84 -8.18
CA LEU A 7 -20.51 -16.71 -9.34
C LEU A 7 -19.19 -16.44 -10.05
N PHE A 8 -18.50 -15.36 -9.71
CA PHE A 8 -17.20 -15.01 -10.33
C PHE A 8 -15.99 -15.62 -9.62
N LEU A 9 -16.20 -16.28 -8.47
CA LEU A 9 -15.12 -16.87 -7.66
C LEU A 9 -14.87 -18.36 -7.93
N MET A 10 -15.63 -19.01 -8.84
CA MET A 10 -15.53 -20.46 -9.08
C MET A 10 -14.91 -20.87 -10.42
N ALA A 11 -14.29 -19.97 -11.15
CA ALA A 11 -13.66 -20.28 -12.46
C ALA A 11 -12.13 -20.23 -12.43
N ILE A 12 -11.49 -20.37 -11.27
CA ILE A 12 -10.04 -20.63 -11.24
C ILE A 12 -9.85 -22.13 -11.05
N GLY A 13 -9.81 -22.78 -12.22
CA GLY A 13 -9.58 -24.20 -12.36
C GLY A 13 -8.31 -24.65 -11.65
N PHE A 14 -8.38 -25.83 -11.08
CA PHE A 14 -7.35 -26.71 -10.58
C PHE A 14 -6.14 -26.80 -11.52
N GLY A 15 -5.25 -25.83 -11.44
CA GLY A 15 -3.88 -25.96 -11.90
C GLY A 15 -3.03 -26.05 -10.65
N SER A 16 -2.47 -27.24 -10.37
CA SER A 16 -1.50 -27.46 -9.30
C SER A 16 -0.20 -26.71 -9.60
N LEU A 17 -0.23 -25.39 -9.44
CA LEU A 17 0.98 -24.60 -9.29
C LEU A 17 1.23 -24.58 -7.79
N ALA A 18 2.29 -25.24 -7.37
CA ALA A 18 2.94 -24.99 -6.09
C ALA A 18 3.36 -23.51 -6.10
N ILE A 19 2.43 -22.62 -5.81
CA ILE A 19 2.73 -21.25 -5.41
C ILE A 19 3.42 -21.45 -4.06
N ALA A 20 4.75 -21.42 -4.10
CA ALA A 20 5.52 -21.23 -2.88
C ALA A 20 4.80 -20.12 -2.11
N GLN A 21 4.31 -20.43 -0.91
CA GLN A 21 3.59 -19.51 -0.05
C GLN A 21 4.55 -18.35 0.26
N GLN A 22 4.56 -17.33 -0.59
CA GLN A 22 5.26 -16.09 -0.28
C GLN A 22 4.51 -15.49 0.91
N LYS A 23 5.13 -15.65 2.07
CA LYS A 23 4.62 -15.07 3.32
C LYS A 23 4.42 -13.58 3.09
N ALA A 24 3.20 -13.12 3.30
CA ALA A 24 2.88 -11.70 3.19
C ALA A 24 3.88 -10.87 4.02
N PRO A 25 4.43 -9.78 3.49
CA PRO A 25 5.40 -8.99 4.21
C PRO A 25 4.81 -8.44 5.50
N THR A 26 5.61 -8.45 6.53
CA THR A 26 5.24 -7.92 7.84
C THR A 26 5.16 -6.38 7.81
N PRO A 27 4.40 -5.74 8.71
CA PRO A 27 4.39 -4.28 8.83
C PRO A 27 5.79 -3.66 8.98
N SER A 28 6.72 -4.36 9.65
CA SER A 28 8.11 -3.92 9.79
C SER A 28 8.88 -3.94 8.47
N GLU A 29 8.72 -4.99 7.67
CA GLU A 29 9.35 -5.09 6.35
C GLU A 29 8.81 -4.04 5.39
N ILE A 30 7.49 -3.80 5.41
CA ILE A 30 6.86 -2.73 4.63
C ILE A 30 7.42 -1.36 5.03
N ALA A 31 7.51 -1.08 6.34
CA ALA A 31 8.03 0.18 6.83
C ALA A 31 9.51 0.40 6.46
N LYS A 32 10.35 -0.63 6.61
CA LYS A 32 11.76 -0.58 6.20
C LYS A 32 11.90 -0.27 4.71
N LYS A 33 11.20 -1.01 3.85
CA LYS A 33 11.22 -0.80 2.41
C LYS A 33 10.77 0.62 2.03
N ASN A 34 9.71 1.12 2.65
CA ASN A 34 9.24 2.50 2.43
C ASN A 34 10.30 3.55 2.80
N VAL A 35 10.96 3.39 3.95
CA VAL A 35 12.03 4.30 4.36
C VAL A 35 13.21 4.25 3.39
N GLU A 36 13.64 3.06 2.98
CA GLU A 36 14.72 2.88 2.01
C GLU A 36 14.40 3.51 0.66
N ASP A 37 13.19 3.32 0.16
CA ASP A 37 12.75 3.89 -1.11
C ASP A 37 12.66 5.43 -1.06
N LEU A 38 12.20 5.98 0.06
CA LEU A 38 12.16 7.42 0.27
C LEU A 38 13.57 7.99 0.48
N ASP A 39 14.46 7.29 1.21
CA ASP A 39 15.84 7.72 1.41
C ASP A 39 16.61 7.82 0.09
N LYS A 40 16.48 6.83 -0.79
CA LYS A 40 17.09 6.87 -2.13
C LYS A 40 16.69 8.11 -2.92
N LYS A 41 15.44 8.55 -2.80
CA LYS A 41 14.89 9.67 -3.57
C LYS A 41 15.08 11.03 -2.90
N LEU A 42 15.02 11.08 -1.57
CA LEU A 42 14.92 12.31 -0.79
C LEU A 42 16.19 12.62 0.02
N LYS A 43 17.11 11.65 0.17
CA LYS A 43 18.32 11.78 1.00
C LYS A 43 17.96 12.16 2.44
N LEU A 44 17.26 11.26 3.12
CA LEU A 44 16.77 11.46 4.47
C LEU A 44 17.91 11.45 5.49
N ASN A 45 17.82 12.29 6.51
CA ASN A 45 18.67 12.13 7.69
C ASN A 45 18.12 11.07 8.65
N ASP A 46 18.91 10.67 9.65
CA ASP A 46 18.55 9.56 10.53
C ASP A 46 17.30 9.85 11.37
N THR A 47 17.10 11.10 11.80
CA THR A 47 15.89 11.52 12.51
C THR A 47 14.66 11.38 11.60
N GLN A 48 14.74 11.82 10.35
CA GLN A 48 13.68 11.67 9.36
C GLN A 48 13.36 10.19 9.10
N LYS A 49 14.40 9.36 8.93
CA LYS A 49 14.24 7.90 8.75
C LYS A 49 13.48 7.26 9.91
N SER A 50 13.85 7.60 11.15
CA SER A 50 13.21 7.07 12.36
C SER A 50 11.73 7.46 12.45
N ILE A 51 11.42 8.74 12.21
CA ILE A 51 10.04 9.23 12.27
C ILE A 51 9.20 8.60 11.14
N ILE A 52 9.72 8.59 9.91
CA ILE A 52 9.03 8.01 8.75
C ILE A 52 8.81 6.51 8.94
N TYR A 53 9.78 5.80 9.52
CA TYR A 53 9.61 4.40 9.88
C TYR A 53 8.42 4.19 10.82
N SER A 54 8.34 4.96 11.91
CA SER A 54 7.23 4.84 12.87
C SER A 54 5.87 5.13 12.22
N LEU A 55 5.79 6.17 11.39
CA LEU A 55 4.55 6.54 10.69
C LEU A 55 4.11 5.44 9.72
N THR A 56 5.04 4.94 8.91
CA THR A 56 4.74 3.90 7.91
C THR A 56 4.49 2.53 8.55
N PHE A 57 5.15 2.22 9.67
CA PHE A 57 4.89 1.00 10.43
C PHE A 57 3.45 0.98 10.98
N ASN A 58 3.00 2.07 11.60
CA ASN A 58 1.64 2.17 12.10
C ASN A 58 0.61 2.05 10.98
N GLN A 59 0.84 2.70 9.84
CA GLN A 59 -0.02 2.57 8.66
C GLN A 59 -0.07 1.12 8.15
N ALA A 60 1.09 0.46 8.02
CA ALA A 60 1.15 -0.92 7.54
C ALA A 60 0.49 -1.91 8.51
N LYS A 61 0.58 -1.65 9.82
CA LYS A 61 -0.10 -2.44 10.84
C LYS A 61 -1.62 -2.34 10.70
N GLU A 62 -2.17 -1.14 10.62
CA GLU A 62 -3.61 -0.92 10.43
C GLU A 62 -4.10 -1.53 9.12
N GLN A 63 -3.33 -1.40 8.04
CA GLN A 63 -3.65 -2.06 6.77
C GLN A 63 -3.69 -3.58 6.91
N SER A 64 -2.71 -4.18 7.58
CA SER A 64 -2.68 -5.63 7.85
C SER A 64 -3.89 -6.08 8.66
N ASP A 65 -4.26 -5.30 9.68
CA ASP A 65 -5.41 -5.62 10.53
C ASP A 65 -6.74 -5.45 9.77
N LEU A 66 -6.85 -4.46 8.88
CA LEU A 66 -8.00 -4.31 7.99
C LEU A 66 -8.15 -5.53 7.05
N VAL A 67 -7.05 -5.95 6.42
CA VAL A 67 -7.06 -7.13 5.53
C VAL A 67 -7.51 -8.38 6.29
N LYS A 68 -7.01 -8.59 7.51
CA LYS A 68 -7.44 -9.72 8.35
C LYS A 68 -8.94 -9.66 8.68
N ARG A 69 -9.48 -8.47 9.01
CA ARG A 69 -10.91 -8.30 9.25
C ARG A 69 -11.73 -8.58 8.00
N GLN A 70 -11.27 -8.12 6.83
CA GLN A 70 -11.93 -8.41 5.55
C GLN A 70 -11.97 -9.91 5.26
N GLN A 71 -10.85 -10.60 5.44
CA GLN A 71 -10.77 -12.06 5.24
C GLN A 71 -11.67 -12.84 6.21
N ALA A 72 -11.84 -12.33 7.43
CA ALA A 72 -12.72 -12.91 8.44
C ALA A 72 -14.21 -12.53 8.27
N GLY A 73 -14.57 -11.72 7.26
CA GLY A 73 -15.94 -11.23 7.06
C GLY A 73 -16.42 -10.22 8.10
N ASN A 74 -15.49 -9.63 8.86
CA ASN A 74 -15.75 -8.71 9.98
C ASN A 74 -15.48 -7.24 9.62
N THR A 75 -15.57 -6.89 8.34
CA THR A 75 -15.38 -5.51 7.89
C THR A 75 -16.54 -4.63 8.31
N LYS A 76 -16.22 -3.47 8.89
CA LYS A 76 -17.20 -2.43 9.22
C LYS A 76 -17.33 -1.47 8.03
N GLU A 77 -18.51 -0.84 7.90
CA GLU A 77 -18.79 0.11 6.81
C GLU A 77 -17.80 1.28 6.76
N ASP A 78 -17.34 1.74 7.93
CA ASP A 78 -16.42 2.88 8.08
C ASP A 78 -14.92 2.50 8.05
N ASP A 79 -14.57 1.21 7.97
CA ASP A 79 -13.18 0.75 8.00
C ASP A 79 -12.37 1.30 6.80
N ILE A 80 -12.98 1.39 5.64
CA ILE A 80 -12.34 1.89 4.42
C ILE A 80 -12.07 3.38 4.53
N ASP A 81 -13.05 4.14 4.99
CA ASP A 81 -12.91 5.59 5.18
C ASP A 81 -11.84 5.92 6.22
N LYS A 82 -11.80 5.19 7.32
CA LYS A 82 -10.76 5.30 8.34
C LYS A 82 -9.37 5.02 7.77
N TYR A 83 -9.25 4.00 6.93
CA TYR A 83 -7.99 3.67 6.28
C TYR A 83 -7.51 4.80 5.36
N TYR A 84 -8.38 5.35 4.49
CA TYR A 84 -8.01 6.47 3.64
C TYR A 84 -7.65 7.74 4.43
N LYS A 85 -8.39 8.03 5.50
CA LYS A 85 -8.08 9.14 6.39
C LYS A 85 -6.70 8.98 7.01
N MET A 86 -6.40 7.81 7.56
CA MET A 86 -5.09 7.50 8.13
C MET A 86 -3.97 7.61 7.08
N GLN A 87 -4.19 7.11 5.85
CA GLN A 87 -3.23 7.22 4.76
C GLN A 87 -2.91 8.69 4.43
N ASN A 88 -3.94 9.53 4.37
CA ASN A 88 -3.78 10.96 4.14
C ASN A 88 -3.04 11.66 5.28
N GLU A 89 -3.37 11.33 6.54
CA GLU A 89 -2.71 11.86 7.73
C GLU A 89 -1.24 11.44 7.79
N THR A 90 -0.94 10.19 7.48
CA THR A 90 0.43 9.67 7.39
C THR A 90 1.22 10.43 6.32
N SER A 91 0.66 10.61 5.13
CA SER A 91 1.31 11.36 4.05
C SER A 91 1.60 12.81 4.46
N LYS A 92 0.65 13.50 5.10
CA LYS A 92 0.85 14.86 5.63
C LYS A 92 1.95 14.90 6.70
N SER A 93 1.95 13.92 7.60
CA SER A 93 2.95 13.84 8.68
C SER A 93 4.35 13.61 8.12
N ILE A 94 4.50 12.74 7.13
CA ILE A 94 5.79 12.54 6.43
C ILE A 94 6.22 13.84 5.76
N ARG A 95 5.33 14.51 5.04
CA ARG A 95 5.62 15.79 4.40
C ARG A 95 6.12 16.83 5.40
N ASN A 96 5.54 16.90 6.60
CA ASN A 96 5.93 17.86 7.65
C ASN A 96 7.32 17.57 8.24
N VAL A 97 7.77 16.32 8.22
CA VAL A 97 9.12 15.92 8.66
C VAL A 97 10.17 16.29 7.62
N LEU A 98 9.79 16.41 6.36
CA LEU A 98 10.65 16.75 5.24
C LEU A 98 10.86 18.28 5.16
N LYS A 99 11.98 18.72 4.55
CA LYS A 99 12.35 20.13 4.47
C LYS A 99 12.71 20.55 3.04
N GLY A 100 12.36 21.77 2.68
CA GLY A 100 12.77 22.40 1.41
C GLY A 100 12.47 21.51 0.18
N GLU A 101 13.49 21.21 -0.59
CA GLU A 101 13.37 20.39 -1.81
C GLU A 101 12.83 18.98 -1.57
N GLN A 102 13.03 18.42 -0.36
CA GLN A 102 12.51 17.10 -0.04
C GLN A 102 10.97 17.09 -0.10
N GLN A 103 10.31 18.15 0.36
CA GLN A 103 8.85 18.27 0.31
C GLN A 103 8.35 18.29 -1.14
N ALA A 104 8.96 19.10 -2.01
CA ALA A 104 8.57 19.17 -3.41
C ALA A 104 8.77 17.84 -4.15
N LYS A 105 9.86 17.10 -3.85
CA LYS A 105 10.10 15.77 -4.40
C LYS A 105 9.09 14.74 -3.87
N TYR A 106 8.74 14.85 -2.59
CA TYR A 106 7.74 13.95 -1.98
C TYR A 106 6.35 14.19 -2.56
N ASP A 107 5.95 15.45 -2.74
CA ASP A 107 4.66 15.79 -3.36
C ASP A 107 4.55 15.16 -4.76
N ARG A 108 5.61 15.19 -5.57
CA ARG A 108 5.65 14.51 -6.87
C ARG A 108 5.55 12.99 -6.76
N ILE A 109 6.19 12.38 -5.75
CA ILE A 109 6.08 10.93 -5.50
C ILE A 109 4.63 10.55 -5.19
N ILE A 110 3.95 11.35 -4.38
CA ILE A 110 2.53 11.11 -4.05
C ILE A 110 1.65 11.31 -5.30
N GLU A 111 1.87 12.38 -6.07
CA GLU A 111 1.14 12.63 -7.31
C GLU A 111 1.32 11.51 -8.34
N ASP A 112 2.54 11.03 -8.56
CA ASP A 112 2.84 9.91 -9.45
C ASP A 112 2.17 8.61 -8.99
N ARG A 113 2.09 8.39 -7.68
CA ARG A 113 1.39 7.25 -7.09
C ARG A 113 -0.12 7.34 -7.32
N LEU A 114 -0.73 8.50 -7.06
CA LEU A 114 -2.16 8.72 -7.23
C LEU A 114 -2.59 8.71 -8.71
N SER A 115 -1.74 9.21 -9.62
CA SER A 115 -2.01 9.20 -11.07
C SER A 115 -1.76 7.84 -11.75
N GLY A 116 -1.32 6.83 -10.99
CA GLY A 116 -0.99 5.49 -11.52
C GLY A 116 0.27 5.45 -12.40
N LYS A 117 0.99 6.56 -12.56
CA LYS A 117 2.25 6.62 -13.33
C LYS A 117 3.34 5.77 -12.69
N ALA A 118 3.33 5.65 -11.36
CA ALA A 118 4.23 4.79 -10.61
C ALA A 118 4.10 3.32 -11.01
N ASN A 119 2.88 2.85 -11.29
CA ASN A 119 2.62 1.47 -11.70
C ASN A 119 3.09 1.16 -13.12
N LYS A 120 3.11 2.15 -14.04
CA LYS A 120 3.62 1.97 -15.40
C LYS A 120 5.14 1.86 -15.47
N LYS A 121 5.88 2.55 -14.58
CA LYS A 121 7.34 2.42 -14.49
C LYS A 121 7.77 1.12 -13.82
N LYS A 122 7.07 0.71 -12.74
CA LYS A 122 7.36 -0.53 -12.03
C LYS A 122 7.13 -1.78 -12.89
N LYS A 123 6.12 -1.79 -13.76
CA LYS A 123 5.83 -2.92 -14.66
C LYS A 123 6.96 -3.20 -15.67
N LYS A 124 7.93 -2.28 -15.80
CA LYS A 124 9.13 -2.47 -16.64
C LYS A 124 10.35 -2.95 -15.86
N GLU A 125 10.35 -2.86 -14.53
CA GLU A 125 11.51 -3.20 -13.68
C GLU A 125 11.24 -4.33 -12.67
N GLU A 126 9.98 -4.73 -12.45
CA GLU A 126 9.60 -5.76 -11.47
C GLU A 126 8.80 -6.89 -12.12
N GLU A 127 9.49 -7.78 -12.82
CA GLU A 127 8.99 -9.15 -13.04
C GLU A 127 9.20 -10.03 -11.81
N VAL A 128 9.68 -9.49 -10.68
CA VAL A 128 9.97 -10.22 -9.44
C VAL A 128 9.73 -9.30 -8.23
N GLU A 129 8.57 -9.34 -7.64
CA GLU A 129 8.22 -9.17 -6.21
C GLU A 129 6.79 -8.63 -6.06
N GLY A 130 5.92 -9.47 -5.47
CA GLY A 130 4.51 -9.19 -5.32
C GLY A 130 4.22 -7.94 -4.49
N ASP A 131 3.72 -6.91 -5.15
CA ASP A 131 3.25 -5.67 -4.53
C ASP A 131 1.84 -5.87 -3.95
N ILE A 132 1.72 -5.80 -2.63
CA ILE A 132 0.43 -5.88 -1.91
C ILE A 132 -0.45 -4.66 -2.17
N SER A 133 0.11 -3.55 -2.67
CA SER A 133 -0.69 -2.36 -3.06
C SER A 133 -1.66 -2.64 -4.21
N GLY A 134 -1.40 -3.66 -5.02
CA GLY A 134 -2.28 -4.05 -6.14
C GLY A 134 -3.56 -4.76 -5.70
N LEU A 135 -3.62 -5.26 -4.47
CA LEU A 135 -4.77 -6.02 -3.96
C LEU A 135 -5.92 -5.15 -3.44
N LEU A 136 -5.66 -3.88 -3.14
CA LEU A 136 -6.63 -2.97 -2.51
C LEU A 136 -7.22 -1.91 -3.44
N ILE A 137 -6.77 -1.80 -4.70
CA ILE A 137 -7.26 -0.76 -5.60
C ILE A 137 -7.77 -1.39 -6.91
N LYS A 138 -8.79 -2.20 -6.80
CA LYS A 138 -9.70 -2.44 -7.92
C LYS A 138 -11.11 -2.07 -7.47
N THR A 139 -11.31 -0.79 -7.17
CA THR A 139 -12.65 -0.24 -7.21
C THR A 139 -12.96 0.07 -8.66
N GLU A 140 -13.75 -0.79 -9.28
CA GLU A 140 -14.41 -0.50 -10.53
C GLU A 140 -15.15 0.83 -10.41
N LYS A 141 -14.88 1.72 -11.37
CA LYS A 141 -15.79 2.82 -11.67
C LYS A 141 -17.12 2.21 -12.06
N VAL A 142 -18.11 2.31 -11.17
CA VAL A 142 -19.50 2.09 -11.54
C VAL A 142 -19.97 3.38 -12.20
N ASN A 143 -20.24 3.29 -13.50
CA ASN A 143 -21.08 4.25 -14.20
C ASN A 143 -22.50 4.17 -13.69
#